data_7b38a33cd7c91e0d46b128396510f8c8
#
_entry.id   7b38a33cd7c91e0d46b128396510f8c8
#
_cell.length_a   1.000
_cell.length_b   1.000
_cell.length_c   1.000
_cell.angle_alpha   90.00
_cell.angle_beta   90.00
_cell.angle_gamma   90.00
#
_symmetry.space_group_name_H-M   'P 1'
#
loop_
_entity.id
_entity.type
_entity.pdbx_description
1 polymer ?
#
loop_
_entity_poly.entity_id
_entity_poly.type
_entity_poly.pdbx_seq_one_letter_code
_entity_poly.pdbx_strand_id
1 'polypeptide(L)'
;MLRYIGRRLLQTIPVFFGATFLIFAMVYLMPGDPVAALGGDRGLSEAAAAQIRAQYNLDKPFWMQYLLYLKGVFTLDFGTAFNGQKVTSIMATAFPTTAKLALYALAIETFLGIGMGVIAGMRRGKWFDSTILVVSLLLISVPTFVLGFVLQYVLGVQLAILPTTASASVDLRSLTMPAMVLGGVSLAYVIRLTRQSVSENVSADYVRTARAKGLSGGVVMTRHILRNSLIPVATFIGGDLGALMGGAIITEGIFNIHGVGGTLWSAIIKGEPQTVVSVTTVLVLVYIIANLIVDLLYAVLDPRIRYE
;
A
#
# COMPACT_ATOMS: atom_id res chain seq x y z
N MET A 1 13.08 -8.47 -24.20
CA MET A 1 13.28 -7.49 -23.13
C MET A 1 12.85 -6.07 -23.53
N LEU A 2 13.51 -5.40 -24.49
CA LEU A 2 13.15 -4.02 -24.88
C LEU A 2 11.67 -3.90 -25.34
N ARG A 3 11.18 -4.85 -26.12
CA ARG A 3 9.78 -4.87 -26.59
C ARG A 3 8.78 -5.04 -25.43
N TYR A 4 9.09 -5.88 -24.44
CA TYR A 4 8.31 -6.07 -23.23
C TYR A 4 8.26 -4.78 -22.40
N ILE A 5 9.44 -4.19 -22.15
CA ILE A 5 9.54 -2.90 -21.41
C ILE A 5 8.76 -1.80 -22.14
N GLY A 6 8.93 -1.69 -23.46
CA GLY A 6 8.20 -0.70 -24.26
C GLY A 6 6.68 -0.89 -24.19
N ARG A 7 6.19 -2.14 -24.27
CA ARG A 7 4.75 -2.45 -24.14
C ARG A 7 4.24 -2.08 -22.74
N ARG A 8 4.99 -2.39 -21.67
CA ARG A 8 4.61 -2.04 -20.30
C ARG A 8 4.55 -0.53 -20.08
N LEU A 9 5.55 0.21 -20.57
CA LEU A 9 5.55 1.67 -20.53
C LEU A 9 4.36 2.27 -21.31
N LEU A 10 4.05 1.74 -22.49
CA LEU A 10 2.87 2.19 -23.25
C LEU A 10 1.55 1.90 -22.50
N GLN A 11 1.45 0.77 -21.82
CA GLN A 11 0.27 0.44 -20.99
C GLN A 11 0.14 1.34 -19.76
N THR A 12 1.23 1.87 -19.24
CA THR A 12 1.23 2.80 -18.09
C THR A 12 0.61 4.16 -18.46
N ILE A 13 0.75 4.60 -19.71
CA ILE A 13 0.24 5.90 -20.16
C ILE A 13 -1.28 6.04 -19.97
N PRO A 14 -2.14 5.17 -20.54
CA PRO A 14 -3.58 5.29 -20.33
C PRO A 14 -3.99 5.10 -18.87
N VAL A 15 -3.28 4.27 -18.10
CA VAL A 15 -3.53 4.09 -16.66
C VAL A 15 -3.26 5.40 -15.92
N PHE A 16 -2.15 6.07 -16.20
CA PHE A 16 -1.81 7.35 -15.59
C PHE A 16 -2.85 8.43 -15.90
N PHE A 17 -3.19 8.65 -17.18
CA PHE A 17 -4.17 9.66 -17.55
C PHE A 17 -5.58 9.32 -17.05
N GLY A 18 -5.98 8.06 -17.10
CA GLY A 18 -7.26 7.61 -16.57
C GLY A 18 -7.38 7.80 -15.07
N ALA A 19 -6.36 7.40 -14.31
CA ALA A 19 -6.33 7.56 -12.86
C ALA A 19 -6.31 9.04 -12.45
N THR A 20 -5.44 9.86 -13.04
CA THR A 20 -5.36 11.30 -12.72
C THR A 20 -6.66 12.04 -13.07
N PHE A 21 -7.28 11.69 -14.20
CA PHE A 21 -8.57 12.26 -14.57
C PHE A 21 -9.69 11.87 -13.61
N LEU A 22 -9.78 10.59 -13.25
CA LEU A 22 -10.79 10.11 -12.30
C LEU A 22 -10.62 10.76 -10.92
N ILE A 23 -9.40 10.82 -10.39
CA ILE A 23 -9.12 11.45 -9.10
C ILE A 23 -9.50 12.93 -9.15
N PHE A 24 -9.07 13.64 -10.20
CA PHE A 24 -9.38 15.04 -10.38
C PHE A 24 -10.91 15.27 -10.48
N ALA A 25 -11.59 14.49 -11.31
CA ALA A 25 -13.04 14.59 -11.49
C ALA A 25 -13.80 14.29 -10.20
N MET A 26 -13.41 13.23 -9.47
CA MET A 26 -14.05 12.87 -8.20
C MET A 26 -13.94 13.98 -7.15
N VAL A 27 -12.79 14.66 -7.08
CA VAL A 27 -12.56 15.70 -6.07
C VAL A 27 -13.21 17.04 -6.48
N TYR A 28 -13.07 17.45 -7.74
CA TYR A 28 -13.54 18.77 -8.18
C TYR A 28 -15.00 18.81 -8.63
N LEU A 29 -15.63 17.64 -8.90
CA LEU A 29 -17.07 17.55 -9.17
C LEU A 29 -17.88 17.21 -7.91
N MET A 30 -17.21 17.00 -6.76
CA MET A 30 -17.90 16.77 -5.49
C MET A 30 -18.74 18.01 -5.13
N PRO A 31 -19.99 17.83 -4.69
CA PRO A 31 -20.83 18.96 -4.26
C PRO A 31 -20.23 19.64 -3.03
N GLY A 32 -20.11 20.96 -3.06
CA GLY A 32 -19.54 21.78 -1.99
C GLY A 32 -18.63 22.87 -2.55
N ASP A 33 -18.48 23.96 -1.81
CA ASP A 33 -17.49 25.00 -2.13
C ASP A 33 -16.28 24.85 -1.20
N PRO A 34 -15.12 24.41 -1.72
CA PRO A 34 -13.93 24.23 -0.89
C PRO A 34 -13.45 25.57 -0.30
N VAL A 35 -13.79 26.69 -0.91
CA VAL A 35 -13.44 28.02 -0.38
C VAL A 35 -14.32 28.39 0.81
N ALA A 36 -15.60 27.96 0.80
CA ALA A 36 -16.48 28.17 1.94
C ALA A 36 -15.99 27.39 3.19
N ALA A 37 -15.41 26.20 2.99
CA ALA A 37 -14.85 25.42 4.07
C ALA A 37 -13.70 26.14 4.82
N LEU A 38 -12.93 26.99 4.14
CA LEU A 38 -11.86 27.78 4.74
C LEU A 38 -12.37 28.90 5.65
N GLY A 39 -13.56 29.42 5.39
CA GLY A 39 -14.17 30.51 6.17
C GLY A 39 -14.70 30.07 7.53
N GLY A 40 -14.91 28.75 7.74
CA GLY A 40 -15.58 28.24 8.94
C GLY A 40 -16.91 28.94 9.22
N ASP A 41 -17.30 29.00 10.48
CA ASP A 41 -18.59 29.60 10.91
C ASP A 41 -18.72 31.11 10.63
N ARG A 42 -17.61 31.81 10.43
CA ARG A 42 -17.61 33.27 10.18
C ARG A 42 -17.71 33.62 8.70
N GLY A 43 -17.52 32.67 7.80
CA GLY A 43 -17.42 32.89 6.36
C GLY A 43 -16.19 33.75 5.97
N LEU A 44 -15.92 33.79 4.67
CA LEU A 44 -14.90 34.68 4.10
C LEU A 44 -15.60 35.88 3.46
N SER A 45 -14.94 37.04 3.43
CA SER A 45 -15.42 38.15 2.60
C SER A 45 -15.40 37.76 1.14
N GLU A 46 -16.32 38.29 0.34
CA GLU A 46 -16.39 37.97 -1.11
C GLU A 46 -15.05 38.25 -1.83
N ALA A 47 -14.35 39.31 -1.47
CA ALA A 47 -13.05 39.64 -2.02
C ALA A 47 -11.98 38.59 -1.67
N ALA A 48 -11.95 38.12 -0.42
CA ALA A 48 -11.03 37.04 0.00
C ALA A 48 -11.37 35.71 -0.68
N ALA A 49 -12.66 35.37 -0.78
CA ALA A 49 -13.10 34.16 -1.48
C ALA A 49 -12.75 34.20 -2.97
N ALA A 50 -12.93 35.35 -3.66
CA ALA A 50 -12.55 35.51 -5.06
C ALA A 50 -11.03 35.37 -5.26
N GLN A 51 -10.22 35.94 -4.35
CA GLN A 51 -8.76 35.82 -4.41
C GLN A 51 -8.32 34.36 -4.26
N ILE A 52 -8.90 33.62 -3.31
CA ILE A 52 -8.60 32.20 -3.10
C ILE A 52 -9.02 31.38 -4.32
N ARG A 53 -10.22 31.60 -4.89
CA ARG A 53 -10.64 30.91 -6.11
C ARG A 53 -9.68 31.15 -7.27
N ALA A 54 -9.22 32.38 -7.47
CA ALA A 54 -8.23 32.71 -8.50
C ALA A 54 -6.87 32.05 -8.22
N GLN A 55 -6.40 32.04 -6.98
CA GLN A 55 -5.13 31.41 -6.57
C GLN A 55 -5.12 29.90 -6.87
N TYR A 56 -6.23 29.20 -6.63
CA TYR A 56 -6.36 27.76 -6.86
C TYR A 56 -7.01 27.40 -8.22
N ASN A 57 -7.17 28.39 -9.12
CA ASN A 57 -7.77 28.25 -10.44
C ASN A 57 -9.21 27.68 -10.43
N LEU A 58 -9.94 27.81 -9.33
CA LEU A 58 -11.32 27.33 -9.18
C LEU A 58 -12.32 28.18 -9.95
N ASP A 59 -11.91 29.36 -10.45
CA ASP A 59 -12.65 30.27 -11.33
C ASP A 59 -12.67 29.83 -12.79
N LYS A 60 -11.84 28.85 -13.16
CA LYS A 60 -11.68 28.39 -14.54
C LYS A 60 -12.63 27.23 -14.87
N PRO A 61 -12.94 27.00 -16.15
CA PRO A 61 -13.69 25.82 -16.59
C PRO A 61 -12.96 24.52 -16.18
N PHE A 62 -13.72 23.47 -15.84
CA PHE A 62 -13.21 22.17 -15.38
C PHE A 62 -12.04 21.63 -16.22
N TRP A 63 -12.18 21.67 -17.55
CA TRP A 63 -11.11 21.17 -18.44
C TRP A 63 -9.83 21.98 -18.36
N MET A 64 -9.94 23.29 -18.18
CA MET A 64 -8.77 24.14 -18.00
C MET A 64 -8.09 23.87 -16.65
N GLN A 65 -8.86 23.67 -15.59
CA GLN A 65 -8.33 23.27 -14.28
C GLN A 65 -7.57 21.95 -14.40
N TYR A 66 -8.12 20.94 -15.09
CA TYR A 66 -7.46 19.66 -15.30
C TYR A 66 -6.16 19.77 -16.10
N LEU A 67 -6.14 20.58 -17.17
CA LEU A 67 -4.93 20.80 -17.97
C LEU A 67 -3.83 21.52 -17.16
N LEU A 68 -4.19 22.51 -16.34
CA LEU A 68 -3.25 23.19 -15.44
C LEU A 68 -2.70 22.25 -14.38
N TYR A 69 -3.56 21.41 -13.82
CA TYR A 69 -3.16 20.37 -12.89
C TYR A 69 -2.18 19.38 -13.54
N LEU A 70 -2.46 18.86 -14.73
CA LEU A 70 -1.53 17.99 -15.47
C LEU A 70 -0.19 18.68 -15.74
N LYS A 71 -0.22 19.96 -16.16
CA LYS A 71 1.01 20.74 -16.32
C LYS A 71 1.81 20.75 -15.02
N GLY A 72 1.17 20.98 -13.88
CA GLY A 72 1.82 20.93 -12.56
C GLY A 72 2.43 19.55 -12.27
N VAL A 73 1.73 18.47 -12.56
CA VAL A 73 2.26 17.10 -12.38
C VAL A 73 3.54 16.89 -13.20
N PHE A 74 3.55 17.30 -14.48
CA PHE A 74 4.73 17.15 -15.34
C PHE A 74 5.90 18.08 -14.99
N THR A 75 5.62 19.22 -14.35
CA THR A 75 6.65 20.15 -13.87
C THR A 75 7.04 19.90 -12.41
N LEU A 76 6.47 18.87 -11.76
CA LEU A 76 6.63 18.56 -10.33
C LEU A 76 6.20 19.70 -9.40
N ASP A 77 5.32 20.56 -9.88
CA ASP A 77 4.67 21.61 -9.10
C ASP A 77 3.25 21.17 -8.73
N PHE A 78 3.13 20.53 -7.57
CA PHE A 78 1.86 20.03 -7.05
C PHE A 78 1.04 21.11 -6.33
N GLY A 79 1.45 22.38 -6.43
CA GLY A 79 0.76 23.51 -5.81
C GLY A 79 1.03 23.64 -4.31
N THR A 80 0.18 24.45 -3.66
CA THR A 80 0.27 24.75 -2.23
C THR A 80 -0.97 24.28 -1.48
N ALA A 81 -0.77 23.75 -0.29
CA ALA A 81 -1.84 23.42 0.65
C ALA A 81 -2.46 24.71 1.22
N PHE A 82 -3.60 24.61 1.86
CA PHE A 82 -4.29 25.76 2.44
C PHE A 82 -3.49 26.48 3.54
N ASN A 83 -2.53 25.82 4.16
CA ASN A 83 -1.59 26.41 5.12
C ASN A 83 -0.43 27.18 4.45
N GLY A 84 -0.42 27.31 3.12
CA GLY A 84 0.62 27.99 2.35
C GLY A 84 1.89 27.19 2.11
N GLN A 85 2.02 25.97 2.61
CA GLN A 85 3.15 25.10 2.36
C GLN A 85 3.06 24.42 0.98
N LYS A 86 4.17 24.26 0.30
CA LYS A 86 4.22 23.49 -0.96
C LYS A 86 3.90 22.03 -0.69
N VAL A 87 3.00 21.44 -1.47
CA VAL A 87 2.64 20.02 -1.34
C VAL A 87 3.87 19.13 -1.54
N THR A 88 4.79 19.49 -2.42
CA THR A 88 6.08 18.79 -2.60
C THR A 88 6.90 18.72 -1.31
N SER A 89 6.96 19.80 -0.54
CA SER A 89 7.67 19.85 0.75
C SER A 89 7.00 18.95 1.79
N ILE A 90 5.67 19.01 1.87
CA ILE A 90 4.88 18.15 2.77
C ILE A 90 5.13 16.68 2.43
N MET A 91 5.09 16.33 1.13
CA MET A 91 5.34 14.97 0.66
C MET A 91 6.77 14.48 0.96
N ALA A 92 7.77 15.35 0.77
CA ALA A 92 9.17 15.00 1.05
C ALA A 92 9.42 14.63 2.52
N THR A 93 8.67 15.23 3.44
CA THR A 93 8.77 14.91 4.88
C THR A 93 7.90 13.71 5.27
N ALA A 94 6.74 13.54 4.64
CA ALA A 94 5.79 12.48 4.96
C ALA A 94 6.17 11.11 4.33
N PHE A 95 6.74 11.13 3.12
CA PHE A 95 7.05 9.92 2.35
C PHE A 95 7.98 8.93 3.06
N PRO A 96 9.08 9.34 3.71
CA PRO A 96 9.93 8.42 4.44
C PRO A 96 9.20 7.66 5.56
N THR A 97 8.22 8.30 6.20
CA THR A 97 7.42 7.68 7.27
C THR A 97 6.52 6.59 6.72
N THR A 98 5.77 6.87 5.65
CA THR A 98 4.93 5.87 4.96
C THR A 98 5.77 4.72 4.40
N ALA A 99 6.92 5.02 3.79
CA ALA A 99 7.83 4.00 3.27
C ALA A 99 8.36 3.08 4.38
N LYS A 100 8.75 3.63 5.54
CA LYS A 100 9.14 2.82 6.70
C LYS A 100 8.01 1.93 7.19
N LEU A 101 6.80 2.47 7.30
CA LEU A 101 5.62 1.70 7.71
C LEU A 101 5.33 0.56 6.72
N ALA A 102 5.30 0.85 5.42
CA ALA A 102 5.05 -0.14 4.37
C ALA A 102 6.12 -1.25 4.35
N LEU A 103 7.41 -0.87 4.45
CA LEU A 103 8.51 -1.85 4.50
C LEU A 103 8.45 -2.71 5.77
N TYR A 104 8.05 -2.13 6.90
CA TYR A 104 7.90 -2.89 8.14
C TYR A 104 6.70 -3.85 8.07
N ALA A 105 5.57 -3.42 7.52
CA ALA A 105 4.43 -4.27 7.25
C ALA A 105 4.80 -5.42 6.29
N LEU A 106 5.50 -5.11 5.18
CA LEU A 106 6.01 -6.09 4.24
C LEU A 106 6.94 -7.12 4.89
N ALA A 107 7.80 -6.68 5.80
CA ALA A 107 8.67 -7.59 6.55
C ALA A 107 7.85 -8.52 7.46
N ILE A 108 6.88 -7.98 8.22
CA ILE A 108 6.00 -8.77 9.10
C ILE A 108 5.24 -9.82 8.28
N GLU A 109 4.56 -9.42 7.20
CA GLU A 109 3.78 -10.36 6.38
C GLU A 109 4.66 -11.40 5.70
N THR A 110 5.85 -11.02 5.24
CA THR A 110 6.79 -11.94 4.59
C THR A 110 7.27 -13.00 5.57
N PHE A 111 7.86 -12.58 6.70
CA PHE A 111 8.47 -13.55 7.63
C PHE A 111 7.42 -14.39 8.36
N LEU A 112 6.38 -13.77 8.89
CA LEU A 112 5.32 -14.51 9.58
C LEU A 112 4.46 -15.31 8.60
N GLY A 113 4.13 -14.73 7.44
CA GLY A 113 3.31 -15.38 6.43
C GLY A 113 3.96 -16.61 5.83
N ILE A 114 5.23 -16.51 5.42
CA ILE A 114 6.00 -17.66 4.93
C ILE A 114 6.17 -18.69 6.05
N GLY A 115 6.59 -18.28 7.24
CA GLY A 115 6.82 -19.18 8.37
C GLY A 115 5.57 -20.00 8.73
N MET A 116 4.46 -19.31 8.97
CA MET A 116 3.18 -19.97 9.30
C MET A 116 2.64 -20.80 8.12
N GLY A 117 2.76 -20.29 6.90
CA GLY A 117 2.32 -21.01 5.69
C GLY A 117 3.10 -22.29 5.43
N VAL A 118 4.42 -22.28 5.64
CA VAL A 118 5.27 -23.48 5.54
C VAL A 118 4.87 -24.53 6.57
N ILE A 119 4.72 -24.14 7.84
CA ILE A 119 4.33 -25.06 8.91
C ILE A 119 2.95 -25.64 8.64
N ALA A 120 1.98 -24.83 8.21
CA ALA A 120 0.64 -25.27 7.86
C ALA A 120 0.63 -26.22 6.64
N GLY A 121 1.37 -25.88 5.58
CA GLY A 121 1.48 -26.70 4.37
C GLY A 121 2.12 -28.06 4.62
N MET A 122 3.14 -28.12 5.48
CA MET A 122 3.76 -29.39 5.89
C MET A 122 2.84 -30.24 6.78
N ARG A 123 1.95 -29.61 7.54
CA ARG A 123 1.04 -30.27 8.48
C ARG A 123 -0.41 -30.29 7.97
N ARG A 124 -0.58 -30.34 6.66
CA ARG A 124 -1.91 -30.30 6.01
C ARG A 124 -2.87 -31.30 6.64
N GLY A 125 -4.09 -30.83 6.96
CA GLY A 125 -5.15 -31.62 7.58
C GLY A 125 -5.00 -31.86 9.08
N LYS A 126 -3.96 -31.32 9.74
CA LYS A 126 -3.82 -31.35 11.20
C LYS A 126 -4.44 -30.11 11.84
N TRP A 127 -4.68 -30.15 13.16
CA TRP A 127 -5.31 -29.06 13.90
C TRP A 127 -4.63 -27.71 13.70
N PHE A 128 -3.30 -27.70 13.64
CA PHE A 128 -2.50 -26.48 13.44
C PHE A 128 -2.78 -25.82 12.08
N ASP A 129 -2.92 -26.64 11.01
CA ASP A 129 -3.32 -26.17 9.69
C ASP A 129 -4.70 -25.52 9.72
N SER A 130 -5.68 -26.20 10.34
CA SER A 130 -7.04 -25.69 10.48
C SER A 130 -7.10 -24.38 11.27
N THR A 131 -6.33 -24.27 12.37
CA THR A 131 -6.26 -23.07 13.19
C THR A 131 -5.68 -21.89 12.40
N ILE A 132 -4.58 -22.08 11.68
CA ILE A 132 -3.98 -21.03 10.85
C ILE A 132 -4.94 -20.55 9.77
N LEU A 133 -5.67 -21.48 9.12
CA LEU A 133 -6.67 -21.12 8.12
C LEU A 133 -7.81 -20.30 8.72
N VAL A 134 -8.33 -20.68 9.89
CA VAL A 134 -9.39 -19.93 10.59
C VAL A 134 -8.89 -18.53 10.96
N VAL A 135 -7.69 -18.41 11.54
CA VAL A 135 -7.10 -17.11 11.88
C VAL A 135 -6.91 -16.24 10.62
N SER A 136 -6.42 -16.84 9.51
CA SER A 136 -6.29 -16.12 8.25
C SER A 136 -7.63 -15.63 7.70
N LEU A 137 -8.69 -16.43 7.82
CA LEU A 137 -10.05 -16.02 7.41
C LEU A 137 -10.57 -14.88 8.28
N LEU A 138 -10.35 -14.93 9.59
CA LEU A 138 -10.74 -13.86 10.51
C LEU A 138 -10.03 -12.54 10.16
N LEU A 139 -8.71 -12.59 9.88
CA LEU A 139 -7.95 -11.39 9.47
C LEU A 139 -8.49 -10.76 8.18
N ILE A 140 -8.90 -11.55 7.20
CA ILE A 140 -9.47 -11.04 5.95
C ILE A 140 -10.90 -10.52 6.15
N SER A 141 -11.68 -11.13 7.06
CA SER A 141 -13.09 -10.79 7.26
C SER A 141 -13.30 -9.53 8.09
N VAL A 142 -12.31 -9.14 8.89
CA VAL A 142 -12.39 -7.95 9.74
C VAL A 142 -11.91 -6.73 8.97
N PRO A 143 -12.70 -5.64 8.86
CA PRO A 143 -12.24 -4.40 8.26
C PRO A 143 -10.97 -3.88 8.96
N THR A 144 -10.01 -3.39 8.20
CA THR A 144 -8.70 -2.95 8.71
C THR A 144 -8.79 -1.90 9.82
N PHE A 145 -9.75 -0.98 9.72
CA PHE A 145 -9.98 0.03 10.78
C PHE A 145 -10.49 -0.60 12.09
N VAL A 146 -11.33 -1.63 12.02
CA VAL A 146 -11.79 -2.35 13.21
C VAL A 146 -10.61 -3.08 13.86
N LEU A 147 -9.78 -3.76 13.05
CA LEU A 147 -8.58 -4.40 13.55
C LEU A 147 -7.65 -3.37 14.22
N GLY A 148 -7.51 -2.18 13.64
CA GLY A 148 -6.73 -1.08 14.20
C GLY A 148 -7.20 -0.68 15.59
N PHE A 149 -8.48 -0.40 15.75
CA PHE A 149 -9.06 -0.01 17.04
C PHE A 149 -9.01 -1.15 18.07
N VAL A 150 -9.24 -2.40 17.65
CA VAL A 150 -9.12 -3.56 18.55
C VAL A 150 -7.70 -3.71 19.07
N LEU A 151 -6.69 -3.61 18.19
CA LEU A 151 -5.29 -3.69 18.62
C LEU A 151 -4.89 -2.51 19.52
N GLN A 152 -5.31 -1.28 19.21
CA GLN A 152 -5.09 -0.11 20.08
C GLN A 152 -5.69 -0.36 21.47
N TYR A 153 -6.91 -0.87 21.54
CA TYR A 153 -7.59 -1.11 22.82
C TYR A 153 -6.90 -2.24 23.61
N VAL A 154 -6.65 -3.39 22.96
CA VAL A 154 -6.10 -4.57 23.66
C VAL A 154 -4.62 -4.38 24.00
N LEU A 155 -3.78 -4.06 22.98
CA LEU A 155 -2.33 -3.99 23.17
C LEU A 155 -1.89 -2.63 23.73
N GLY A 156 -2.61 -1.57 23.41
CA GLY A 156 -2.23 -0.22 23.82
C GLY A 156 -2.84 0.20 25.15
N VAL A 157 -4.14 -0.04 25.36
CA VAL A 157 -4.84 0.43 26.56
C VAL A 157 -4.87 -0.64 27.66
N GLN A 158 -5.37 -1.86 27.36
CA GLN A 158 -5.52 -2.89 28.39
C GLN A 158 -4.20 -3.50 28.84
N LEU A 159 -3.36 -3.91 27.88
CA LEU A 159 -2.07 -4.55 28.17
C LEU A 159 -0.92 -3.55 28.30
N ALA A 160 -1.08 -2.34 27.77
CA ALA A 160 -0.09 -1.25 27.78
C ALA A 160 1.33 -1.64 27.29
N ILE A 161 1.40 -2.62 26.35
CA ILE A 161 2.66 -3.12 25.79
C ILE A 161 3.17 -2.31 24.61
N LEU A 162 2.26 -1.69 23.83
CA LEU A 162 2.60 -0.88 22.67
C LEU A 162 1.89 0.49 22.75
N PRO A 163 2.50 1.55 22.20
CA PRO A 163 1.88 2.88 22.20
C PRO A 163 0.66 2.91 21.27
N THR A 164 -0.43 3.54 21.71
CA THR A 164 -1.68 3.67 20.94
C THR A 164 -1.56 4.57 19.72
N THR A 165 -0.61 5.50 19.71
CA THR A 165 -0.34 6.44 18.60
C THR A 165 1.15 6.44 18.29
N ALA A 166 1.51 6.83 17.07
CA ALA A 166 2.92 7.01 16.72
C ALA A 166 3.52 8.20 17.45
N SER A 167 4.74 8.03 17.96
CA SER A 167 5.51 9.14 18.51
C SER A 167 6.04 10.05 17.40
N ALA A 168 6.40 11.29 17.74
CA ALA A 168 6.99 12.23 16.78
C ALA A 168 8.30 11.71 16.17
N SER A 169 9.02 10.83 16.85
CA SER A 169 10.26 10.19 16.37
C SER A 169 10.02 8.96 15.48
N VAL A 170 8.81 8.48 15.32
CA VAL A 170 8.40 7.33 14.47
C VAL A 170 9.40 6.17 14.57
N ASP A 171 9.49 5.57 15.75
CA ASP A 171 10.33 4.41 16.02
C ASP A 171 9.63 3.08 15.65
N LEU A 172 10.38 1.98 15.59
CA LEU A 172 9.82 0.66 15.25
C LEU A 172 8.75 0.21 16.24
N ARG A 173 8.87 0.57 17.52
CA ARG A 173 7.90 0.18 18.55
C ARG A 173 6.54 0.84 18.29
N SER A 174 6.53 2.13 17.95
CA SER A 174 5.31 2.86 17.62
C SER A 174 4.70 2.45 16.28
N LEU A 175 5.52 1.95 15.35
CA LEU A 175 5.06 1.42 14.07
C LEU A 175 4.58 -0.02 14.12
N THR A 176 4.81 -0.77 15.22
CA THR A 176 4.48 -2.22 15.26
C THR A 176 2.98 -2.48 15.08
N MET A 177 2.11 -1.84 15.85
CA MET A 177 0.65 -2.02 15.68
C MET A 177 0.17 -1.54 14.30
N PRO A 178 0.53 -0.33 13.84
CA PRO A 178 0.21 0.10 12.48
C PRO A 178 0.66 -0.88 11.40
N ALA A 179 1.89 -1.42 11.49
CA ALA A 179 2.41 -2.38 10.53
C ALA A 179 1.64 -3.72 10.55
N MET A 180 1.23 -4.20 11.73
CA MET A 180 0.40 -5.40 11.88
C MET A 180 -1.00 -5.19 11.25
N VAL A 181 -1.58 -4.01 11.40
CA VAL A 181 -2.88 -3.67 10.81
C VAL A 181 -2.77 -3.56 9.30
N LEU A 182 -1.77 -2.81 8.81
CA LEU A 182 -1.55 -2.57 7.39
C LEU A 182 -1.26 -3.88 6.64
N GLY A 183 -0.34 -4.70 7.17
CA GLY A 183 0.03 -5.98 6.59
C GLY A 183 -0.91 -7.14 6.92
N GLY A 184 -1.93 -6.95 7.78
CA GLY A 184 -2.75 -8.04 8.30
C GLY A 184 -3.51 -8.83 7.24
N VAL A 185 -4.09 -8.15 6.26
CA VAL A 185 -4.80 -8.78 5.13
C VAL A 185 -3.82 -9.51 4.23
N SER A 186 -2.73 -8.85 3.83
CA SER A 186 -1.67 -9.42 2.99
C SER A 186 -0.98 -10.60 3.67
N LEU A 187 -0.73 -10.53 4.99
CA LEU A 187 -0.25 -11.64 5.80
C LEU A 187 -1.11 -12.90 5.62
N ALA A 188 -2.43 -12.75 5.69
CA ALA A 188 -3.35 -13.87 5.51
C ALA A 188 -3.27 -14.46 4.08
N TYR A 189 -3.11 -13.63 3.05
CA TYR A 189 -2.86 -14.10 1.68
C TYR A 189 -1.53 -14.83 1.56
N VAL A 190 -0.44 -14.29 2.10
CA VAL A 190 0.90 -14.92 2.07
C VAL A 190 0.87 -16.27 2.78
N ILE A 191 0.21 -16.38 3.95
CA ILE A 191 0.03 -17.65 4.66
C ILE A 191 -0.66 -18.69 3.76
N ARG A 192 -1.80 -18.34 3.17
CA ARG A 192 -2.60 -19.26 2.36
C ARG A 192 -1.87 -19.68 1.09
N LEU A 193 -1.25 -18.75 0.40
CA LEU A 193 -0.48 -19.00 -0.82
C LEU A 193 0.74 -19.89 -0.53
N THR A 194 1.49 -19.59 0.53
CA THR A 194 2.63 -20.41 0.95
C THR A 194 2.18 -21.82 1.34
N ARG A 195 1.12 -21.92 2.16
CA ARG A 195 0.55 -23.20 2.58
C ARG A 195 0.15 -24.07 1.37
N GLN A 196 -0.59 -23.48 0.44
CA GLN A 196 -1.04 -24.20 -0.75
C GLN A 196 0.15 -24.70 -1.56
N SER A 197 1.08 -23.80 -1.90
CA SER A 197 2.23 -24.13 -2.71
C SER A 197 3.16 -25.18 -2.05
N VAL A 198 3.38 -25.08 -0.74
CA VAL A 198 4.15 -26.10 0.01
C VAL A 198 3.44 -27.44 0.00
N SER A 199 2.11 -27.46 0.24
CA SER A 199 1.33 -28.70 0.24
C SER A 199 1.36 -29.43 -1.10
N GLU A 200 1.32 -28.70 -2.22
CA GLU A 200 1.44 -29.26 -3.57
C GLU A 200 2.84 -29.82 -3.82
N ASN A 201 3.86 -29.06 -3.49
CA ASN A 201 5.25 -29.44 -3.74
C ASN A 201 5.73 -30.63 -2.87
N VAL A 202 5.23 -30.76 -1.64
CA VAL A 202 5.59 -31.90 -0.75
C VAL A 202 5.25 -33.26 -1.38
N SER A 203 4.18 -33.35 -2.17
CA SER A 203 3.71 -34.56 -2.82
C SER A 203 4.21 -34.72 -4.27
N ALA A 204 4.96 -33.79 -4.80
CA ALA A 204 5.44 -33.81 -6.18
C ALA A 204 6.45 -34.93 -6.46
N ASP A 205 6.47 -35.44 -7.69
CA ASP A 205 7.32 -36.59 -8.08
C ASP A 205 8.82 -36.30 -7.95
N TYR A 206 9.24 -35.08 -8.22
CA TYR A 206 10.66 -34.72 -8.04
C TYR A 206 11.10 -34.74 -6.56
N VAL A 207 10.17 -34.51 -5.61
CA VAL A 207 10.42 -34.67 -4.18
C VAL A 207 10.50 -36.13 -3.79
N ARG A 208 9.64 -37.00 -4.35
CA ARG A 208 9.74 -38.45 -4.17
C ARG A 208 11.09 -38.97 -4.68
N THR A 209 11.51 -38.51 -5.87
CA THR A 209 12.81 -38.90 -6.45
C THR A 209 13.97 -38.41 -5.57
N ALA A 210 13.92 -37.21 -5.01
CA ALA A 210 14.95 -36.70 -4.13
C ALA A 210 15.08 -37.53 -2.85
N ARG A 211 13.96 -37.95 -2.26
CA ARG A 211 13.92 -38.88 -1.11
C ARG A 211 14.45 -40.26 -1.45
N ALA A 212 14.06 -40.83 -2.61
CA ALA A 212 14.56 -42.13 -3.08
C ALA A 212 16.06 -42.14 -3.32
N LYS A 213 16.67 -40.99 -3.67
CA LYS A 213 18.12 -40.81 -3.77
C LYS A 213 18.82 -40.66 -2.43
N GLY A 214 18.12 -40.79 -1.30
CA GLY A 214 18.69 -40.72 0.05
C GLY A 214 19.03 -39.32 0.56
N LEU A 215 18.49 -38.26 -0.07
CA LEU A 215 18.72 -36.89 0.41
C LEU A 215 18.06 -36.68 1.77
N SER A 216 18.78 -36.00 2.69
CA SER A 216 18.24 -35.70 4.02
C SER A 216 17.00 -34.80 3.94
N GLY A 217 16.09 -34.94 4.92
CA GLY A 217 14.83 -34.17 4.95
C GLY A 217 15.03 -32.66 4.88
N GLY A 218 16.09 -32.13 5.52
CA GLY A 218 16.44 -30.70 5.46
C GLY A 218 16.84 -30.23 4.06
N VAL A 219 17.64 -31.04 3.33
CA VAL A 219 18.03 -30.75 1.94
C VAL A 219 16.82 -30.80 1.01
N VAL A 220 15.96 -31.83 1.17
CA VAL A 220 14.71 -31.92 0.40
C VAL A 220 13.82 -30.72 0.66
N MET A 221 13.68 -30.29 1.91
CA MET A 221 12.88 -29.14 2.28
C MET A 221 13.41 -27.85 1.65
N THR A 222 14.67 -27.52 1.85
CA THR A 222 15.24 -26.23 1.45
C THR A 222 15.45 -26.11 -0.05
N ARG A 223 16.01 -27.16 -0.71
CA ARG A 223 16.39 -27.13 -2.13
C ARG A 223 15.27 -27.53 -3.09
N HIS A 224 14.37 -28.42 -2.66
CA HIS A 224 13.35 -28.96 -3.56
C HIS A 224 11.93 -28.42 -3.27
N ILE A 225 11.55 -28.32 -2.00
CA ILE A 225 10.19 -27.87 -1.64
C ILE A 225 10.14 -26.34 -1.59
N LEU A 226 10.89 -25.70 -0.67
CA LEU A 226 10.78 -24.25 -0.44
C LEU A 226 11.14 -23.44 -1.68
N ARG A 227 12.22 -23.80 -2.37
CA ARG A 227 12.64 -23.08 -3.57
C ARG A 227 11.52 -22.92 -4.59
N ASN A 228 10.77 -24.01 -4.83
CA ASN A 228 9.68 -23.97 -5.80
C ASN A 228 8.39 -23.36 -5.22
N SER A 229 8.13 -23.62 -3.92
CA SER A 229 6.94 -23.11 -3.26
C SER A 229 6.96 -21.60 -3.06
N LEU A 230 8.13 -20.98 -2.95
CA LEU A 230 8.25 -19.54 -2.72
C LEU A 230 8.19 -18.69 -4.00
N ILE A 231 8.21 -19.30 -5.19
CA ILE A 231 8.09 -18.54 -6.45
C ILE A 231 6.79 -17.73 -6.51
N PRO A 232 5.58 -18.33 -6.37
CA PRO A 232 4.35 -17.56 -6.39
C PRO A 232 4.22 -16.59 -5.21
N VAL A 233 4.82 -16.93 -4.06
CA VAL A 233 4.82 -16.08 -2.86
C VAL A 233 5.67 -14.83 -3.07
N ALA A 234 6.89 -14.98 -3.62
CA ALA A 234 7.76 -13.86 -3.95
C ALA A 234 7.12 -12.94 -5.00
N THR A 235 6.39 -13.52 -5.94
CA THR A 235 5.58 -12.79 -6.92
C THR A 235 4.55 -11.90 -6.25
N PHE A 236 3.76 -12.44 -5.33
CA PHE A 236 2.76 -11.70 -4.58
C PHE A 236 3.39 -10.57 -3.75
N ILE A 237 4.38 -10.90 -2.91
CA ILE A 237 5.07 -9.94 -2.03
C ILE A 237 5.70 -8.80 -2.84
N GLY A 238 6.29 -9.12 -4.01
CA GLY A 238 6.88 -8.10 -4.89
C GLY A 238 5.86 -7.06 -5.35
N GLY A 239 4.62 -7.47 -5.67
CA GLY A 239 3.54 -6.57 -6.08
C GLY A 239 2.88 -5.83 -4.90
N ASP A 240 2.96 -6.38 -3.69
CA ASP A 240 2.18 -5.87 -2.56
C ASP A 240 2.73 -4.57 -1.95
N LEU A 241 4.02 -4.27 -2.11
CA LEU A 241 4.62 -3.04 -1.58
C LEU A 241 3.88 -1.78 -2.05
N GLY A 242 3.51 -1.71 -3.32
CA GLY A 242 2.74 -0.58 -3.86
C GLY A 242 1.35 -0.48 -3.24
N ALA A 243 0.69 -1.62 -3.02
CA ALA A 243 -0.61 -1.69 -2.37
C ALA A 243 -0.55 -1.28 -0.90
N LEU A 244 0.49 -1.69 -0.16
CA LEU A 244 0.73 -1.28 1.22
C LEU A 244 0.92 0.23 1.34
N MET A 245 1.65 0.86 0.42
CA MET A 245 1.81 2.31 0.42
C MET A 245 0.49 3.04 0.17
N GLY A 246 -0.35 2.54 -0.74
CA GLY A 246 -1.69 3.08 -0.98
C GLY A 246 -2.67 2.80 0.15
N GLY A 247 -2.58 1.65 0.80
CA GLY A 247 -3.43 1.23 1.91
C GLY A 247 -3.12 1.90 3.26
N ALA A 248 -1.99 2.59 3.36
CA ALA A 248 -1.55 3.23 4.60
C ALA A 248 -2.47 4.37 5.08
N ILE A 249 -3.34 4.94 4.22
CA ILE A 249 -4.18 6.13 4.52
C ILE A 249 -4.99 5.92 5.80
N ILE A 250 -5.78 4.86 5.87
CA ILE A 250 -6.65 4.57 7.02
C ILE A 250 -5.81 4.24 8.26
N THR A 251 -4.77 3.43 8.08
CA THR A 251 -3.88 3.02 9.17
C THR A 251 -3.14 4.22 9.76
N GLU A 252 -2.58 5.09 8.93
CA GLU A 252 -1.91 6.30 9.39
C GLU A 252 -2.87 7.27 10.08
N GLY A 253 -4.11 7.40 9.57
CA GLY A 253 -5.16 8.21 10.20
C GLY A 253 -5.51 7.71 11.60
N ILE A 254 -5.72 6.38 11.78
CA ILE A 254 -6.08 5.79 13.06
C ILE A 254 -4.96 5.94 14.10
N PHE A 255 -3.72 5.69 13.69
CA PHE A 255 -2.56 5.73 14.59
C PHE A 255 -1.89 7.10 14.69
N ASN A 256 -2.50 8.14 14.08
CA ASN A 256 -1.99 9.50 14.04
C ASN A 256 -0.53 9.57 13.55
N ILE A 257 -0.24 8.88 12.46
CA ILE A 257 1.07 8.86 11.82
C ILE A 257 1.14 10.00 10.80
N HIS A 258 2.18 10.83 10.90
CA HIS A 258 2.42 11.93 9.97
C HIS A 258 3.16 11.43 8.72
N GLY A 259 2.50 10.56 7.95
CA GLY A 259 2.94 10.07 6.65
C GLY A 259 2.09 10.66 5.52
N VAL A 260 2.26 10.09 4.32
CA VAL A 260 1.53 10.51 3.12
C VAL A 260 0.03 10.20 3.24
N GLY A 261 -0.32 9.04 3.79
CA GLY A 261 -1.69 8.65 4.06
C GLY A 261 -2.34 9.55 5.11
N GLY A 262 -1.62 9.87 6.20
CA GLY A 262 -2.09 10.79 7.24
C GLY A 262 -2.27 12.21 6.72
N THR A 263 -1.39 12.66 5.82
CA THR A 263 -1.54 13.94 5.12
C THR A 263 -2.82 13.94 4.27
N LEU A 264 -3.03 12.89 3.49
CA LEU A 264 -4.23 12.76 2.67
C LEU A 264 -5.50 12.70 3.51
N TRP A 265 -5.49 11.92 4.59
CA TRP A 265 -6.59 11.85 5.56
C TRP A 265 -6.95 13.23 6.12
N SER A 266 -5.94 13.98 6.57
CA SER A 266 -6.12 15.35 7.07
C SER A 266 -6.68 16.29 6.01
N ALA A 267 -6.18 16.21 4.76
CA ALA A 267 -6.64 17.03 3.66
C ALA A 267 -8.09 16.75 3.26
N ILE A 268 -8.52 15.47 3.29
CA ILE A 268 -9.91 15.08 3.04
C ILE A 268 -10.84 15.67 4.10
N ILE A 269 -10.49 15.54 5.39
CA ILE A 269 -11.32 16.06 6.49
C ILE A 269 -11.43 17.58 6.43
N LYS A 270 -10.35 18.27 6.04
CA LYS A 270 -10.31 19.72 5.90
C LYS A 270 -10.96 20.25 4.62
N GLY A 271 -11.33 19.37 3.69
CA GLY A 271 -11.88 19.75 2.39
C GLY A 271 -10.87 20.50 1.51
N GLU A 272 -9.61 20.08 1.49
CA GLU A 272 -8.51 20.67 0.68
C GLU A 272 -8.36 19.94 -0.67
N PRO A 273 -9.07 20.28 -1.75
CA PRO A 273 -9.08 19.52 -3.00
C PRO A 273 -7.70 19.47 -3.65
N GLN A 274 -6.96 20.56 -3.64
CA GLN A 274 -5.62 20.65 -4.22
C GLN A 274 -4.65 19.65 -3.57
N THR A 275 -4.62 19.60 -2.24
CA THR A 275 -3.78 18.66 -1.49
C THR A 275 -4.22 17.22 -1.73
N VAL A 276 -5.55 16.95 -1.71
CA VAL A 276 -6.09 15.61 -1.96
C VAL A 276 -5.68 15.09 -3.33
N VAL A 277 -5.92 15.86 -4.39
CA VAL A 277 -5.61 15.46 -5.77
C VAL A 277 -4.10 15.26 -5.94
N SER A 278 -3.30 16.19 -5.44
CA SER A 278 -1.83 16.15 -5.60
C SER A 278 -1.22 14.96 -4.88
N VAL A 279 -1.57 14.74 -3.60
CA VAL A 279 -1.06 13.62 -2.80
C VAL A 279 -1.50 12.28 -3.39
N THR A 280 -2.77 12.16 -3.78
CA THR A 280 -3.27 10.91 -4.40
C THR A 280 -2.57 10.63 -5.73
N THR A 281 -2.30 11.66 -6.53
CA THR A 281 -1.54 11.49 -7.78
C THR A 281 -0.13 10.99 -7.55
N VAL A 282 0.56 11.51 -6.54
CA VAL A 282 1.90 11.01 -6.19
C VAL A 282 1.84 9.56 -5.73
N LEU A 283 0.84 9.17 -4.93
CA LEU A 283 0.64 7.77 -4.54
C LEU A 283 0.38 6.86 -5.75
N VAL A 284 -0.44 7.31 -6.72
CA VAL A 284 -0.67 6.57 -7.97
C VAL A 284 0.63 6.44 -8.78
N LEU A 285 1.42 7.49 -8.90
CA LEU A 285 2.73 7.43 -9.57
C LEU A 285 3.66 6.44 -8.89
N VAL A 286 3.73 6.46 -7.56
CA VAL A 286 4.54 5.50 -6.79
C VAL A 286 4.05 4.07 -7.00
N TYR A 287 2.73 3.84 -6.98
CA TYR A 287 2.14 2.54 -7.26
C TYR A 287 2.48 2.04 -8.68
N ILE A 288 2.35 2.90 -9.69
CA ILE A 288 2.70 2.59 -11.08
C ILE A 288 4.19 2.23 -11.21
N ILE A 289 5.07 3.02 -10.59
CA ILE A 289 6.52 2.79 -10.62
C ILE A 289 6.87 1.49 -9.89
N ALA A 290 6.28 1.24 -8.72
CA ALA A 290 6.49 0.01 -7.97
C ALA A 290 6.09 -1.22 -8.79
N ASN A 291 4.89 -1.22 -9.40
CA ASN A 291 4.45 -2.30 -10.27
C ASN A 291 5.36 -2.49 -11.50
N LEU A 292 5.80 -1.40 -12.12
CA LEU A 292 6.74 -1.48 -13.25
C LEU A 292 8.07 -2.12 -12.83
N ILE A 293 8.61 -1.75 -11.66
CA ILE A 293 9.83 -2.36 -11.12
C ILE A 293 9.63 -3.86 -10.89
N VAL A 294 8.51 -4.25 -10.32
CA VAL A 294 8.16 -5.65 -10.08
C VAL A 294 8.02 -6.43 -11.40
N ASP A 295 7.34 -5.87 -12.40
CA ASP A 295 7.22 -6.47 -13.72
C ASP A 295 8.60 -6.66 -14.38
N LEU A 296 9.51 -5.70 -14.22
CA LEU A 296 10.89 -5.80 -14.73
C LEU A 296 11.70 -6.86 -13.98
N LEU A 297 11.55 -6.94 -12.66
CA LEU A 297 12.18 -7.99 -11.86
C LEU A 297 11.71 -9.39 -12.29
N TYR A 298 10.41 -9.57 -12.56
CA TYR A 298 9.89 -10.83 -13.10
C TYR A 298 10.51 -11.19 -14.45
N ALA A 299 10.61 -10.24 -15.36
CA ALA A 299 11.23 -10.48 -16.66
C ALA A 299 12.72 -10.87 -16.55
N VAL A 300 13.39 -10.51 -15.44
CA VAL A 300 14.77 -10.91 -15.14
C VAL A 300 14.82 -12.30 -14.47
N LEU A 301 13.91 -12.57 -13.53
CA LEU A 301 13.90 -13.79 -12.73
C LEU A 301 13.33 -15.00 -13.48
N ASP A 302 12.31 -14.81 -14.34
CA ASP A 302 11.70 -15.86 -15.14
C ASP A 302 11.99 -15.66 -16.65
N PRO A 303 12.98 -16.40 -17.19
CA PRO A 303 13.30 -16.30 -18.61
C PRO A 303 12.16 -16.75 -19.55
N ARG A 304 11.13 -17.46 -19.05
CA ARG A 304 10.01 -17.93 -19.88
C ARG A 304 9.10 -16.80 -20.34
N ILE A 305 8.98 -15.73 -19.56
CA ILE A 305 8.19 -14.53 -19.89
C ILE A 305 8.79 -13.72 -21.05
N ARG A 306 10.03 -14.01 -21.44
CA ARG A 306 10.74 -13.27 -22.52
C ARG A 306 10.26 -13.60 -23.93
N TYR A 307 9.49 -14.63 -24.13
CA TYR A 307 9.13 -15.19 -25.44
C TYR A 307 7.66 -14.96 -25.84
N GLU A 308 6.85 -14.33 -24.98
CA GLU A 308 5.52 -13.83 -25.33
C GLU A 308 5.52 -12.28 -25.51
#